data_68c2e5133c1439231d902da6f5bc6151
#
_entry.id   68c2e5133c1439231d902da6f5bc6151
#
_cell.length_a   1.000
_cell.length_b   1.000
_cell.length_c   1.000
_cell.angle_alpha   90.00
_cell.angle_beta   90.00
_cell.angle_gamma   90.00
#
_symmetry.space_group_name_H-M   'P 1'
#
loop_
_entity.id
_entity.type
_entity.pdbx_description
1 polymer ?
#
loop_
_entity_poly.entity_id
_entity_poly.type
_entity_poly.pdbx_seq_one_letter_code
_entity_poly.pdbx_strand_id
1 'polypeptide(L)'
;MKGEQFRALEKQWENVVLLIVDEVSFIGRAFFHRMHCRLQQAKRAFFAETGLDPEKSSGFGDISMILVGDFGQLEPIEDVSICDDETTYATCPKPLWKLWGHAQAGRHLLQSFKEAIMLRRIHRSKGDLWWTESCLRLRDFVMT
;
A
#
# COMPACT_ATOMS: atom_id res chain seq x y z
N MET A 1 -17.62 6.82 -13.33
CA MET A 1 -18.01 5.45 -13.72
C MET A 1 -19.50 5.46 -14.07
N LYS A 2 -19.93 4.69 -15.08
CA LYS A 2 -21.35 4.51 -15.39
C LYS A 2 -21.97 3.63 -14.29
N GLY A 3 -23.28 3.81 -13.99
CA GLY A 3 -23.93 3.15 -12.85
C GLY A 3 -23.84 1.63 -12.81
N GLU A 4 -23.82 0.95 -13.95
CA GLU A 4 -23.65 -0.51 -14.04
C GLU A 4 -22.26 -0.99 -13.59
N GLN A 5 -21.20 -0.28 -14.00
CA GLN A 5 -19.83 -0.59 -13.59
C GLN A 5 -19.64 -0.41 -12.08
N PHE A 6 -20.34 0.56 -11.50
CA PHE A 6 -20.29 0.80 -10.07
C PHE A 6 -20.98 -0.31 -9.28
N ARG A 7 -22.19 -0.73 -9.70
CA ARG A 7 -22.90 -1.86 -9.06
C ARG A 7 -22.14 -3.18 -9.18
N ALA A 8 -21.48 -3.42 -10.32
CA ALA A 8 -20.63 -4.60 -10.47
C ALA A 8 -19.45 -4.58 -9.49
N LEU A 9 -18.84 -3.43 -9.26
CA LEU A 9 -17.78 -3.27 -8.27
C LEU A 9 -18.29 -3.54 -6.85
N GLU A 10 -19.41 -2.93 -6.46
CA GLU A 10 -20.02 -3.15 -5.14
C GLU A 10 -20.29 -4.63 -4.89
N LYS A 11 -20.91 -5.32 -5.86
CA LYS A 11 -21.19 -6.76 -5.76
C LYS A 11 -19.93 -7.61 -5.66
N GLN A 12 -18.88 -7.27 -6.38
CA GLN A 12 -17.59 -7.99 -6.35
C GLN A 12 -16.93 -7.90 -4.98
N TRP A 13 -17.06 -6.76 -4.28
CA TRP A 13 -16.41 -6.48 -3.02
C TRP A 13 -17.31 -6.68 -1.79
N GLU A 14 -18.58 -7.01 -1.99
CA GLU A 14 -19.60 -7.16 -0.92
C GLU A 14 -19.10 -8.03 0.25
N ASN A 15 -18.58 -9.21 -0.06
CA ASN A 15 -18.16 -10.21 0.94
C ASN A 15 -16.64 -10.24 1.21
N VAL A 16 -15.89 -9.28 0.67
CA VAL A 16 -14.46 -9.21 0.92
C VAL A 16 -14.21 -8.59 2.29
N VAL A 17 -13.54 -9.33 3.16
CA VAL A 17 -13.19 -8.91 4.53
C VAL A 17 -11.69 -8.77 4.75
N LEU A 18 -10.87 -9.34 3.86
CA LEU A 18 -9.42 -9.28 3.92
C LEU A 18 -8.86 -9.05 2.52
N LEU A 19 -7.90 -8.13 2.41
CA LEU A 19 -7.10 -7.89 1.22
C LEU A 19 -5.61 -8.06 1.58
N ILE A 20 -4.94 -8.95 0.87
CA ILE A 20 -3.50 -9.14 0.95
C ILE A 20 -2.87 -8.46 -0.26
N VAL A 21 -1.97 -7.53 -0.02
CA VAL A 21 -1.23 -6.79 -1.05
C VAL A 21 0.21 -7.24 -0.99
N ASP A 22 0.63 -7.99 -2.00
CA ASP A 22 2.01 -8.42 -2.14
C ASP A 22 2.83 -7.41 -2.95
N GLU A 23 4.15 -7.46 -2.81
CA GLU A 23 5.11 -6.56 -3.48
C GLU A 23 4.81 -5.07 -3.19
N VAL A 24 4.55 -4.74 -1.93
CA VAL A 24 4.14 -3.39 -1.51
C VAL A 24 5.15 -2.29 -1.86
N SER A 25 6.42 -2.64 -2.09
CA SER A 25 7.46 -1.70 -2.53
C SER A 25 7.13 -0.99 -3.85
N PHE A 26 6.39 -1.65 -4.75
CA PHE A 26 5.94 -1.05 -6.01
C PHE A 26 4.74 -0.09 -5.86
N ILE A 27 4.14 -0.02 -4.68
CA ILE A 27 3.00 0.85 -4.42
C ILE A 27 3.47 2.22 -3.95
N GLY A 28 3.14 3.24 -4.74
CA GLY A 28 3.37 4.61 -4.34
C GLY A 28 2.24 5.16 -3.46
N ARG A 29 2.55 6.23 -2.75
CA ARG A 29 1.63 6.90 -1.80
C ARG A 29 0.31 7.33 -2.46
N ALA A 30 0.38 7.96 -3.63
CA ALA A 30 -0.79 8.44 -4.31
C ALA A 30 -1.68 7.29 -4.81
N PHE A 31 -1.07 6.21 -5.29
CA PHE A 31 -1.79 5.02 -5.69
C PHE A 31 -2.47 4.35 -4.47
N PHE A 32 -1.76 4.25 -3.35
CA PHE A 32 -2.30 3.66 -2.11
C PHE A 32 -3.54 4.41 -1.61
N HIS A 33 -3.51 5.75 -1.61
CA HIS A 33 -4.69 6.54 -1.29
C HIS A 33 -5.83 6.35 -2.29
N ARG A 34 -5.54 6.28 -3.59
CA ARG A 34 -6.58 6.01 -4.61
C ARG A 34 -7.22 4.64 -4.42
N MET A 35 -6.43 3.63 -4.04
CA MET A 35 -6.92 2.30 -3.69
C MET A 35 -7.88 2.37 -2.50
N HIS A 36 -7.51 3.08 -1.43
CA HIS A 36 -8.37 3.35 -0.28
C HIS A 36 -9.71 3.96 -0.70
N CYS A 37 -9.69 5.05 -1.47
CA CYS A 37 -10.92 5.70 -1.95
C CYS A 37 -11.80 4.75 -2.78
N ARG A 38 -11.20 3.89 -3.60
CA ARG A 38 -11.95 2.91 -4.40
C ARG A 38 -12.59 1.82 -3.56
N LEU A 39 -11.89 1.33 -2.54
CA LEU A 39 -12.45 0.34 -1.62
C LEU A 39 -13.59 0.93 -0.78
N GLN A 40 -13.46 2.17 -0.30
CA GLN A 40 -14.58 2.87 0.35
C GLN A 40 -15.80 3.00 -0.59
N GLN A 41 -15.59 3.33 -1.86
CA GLN A 41 -16.68 3.40 -2.83
C GLN A 41 -17.30 2.01 -3.07
N ALA A 42 -16.49 0.96 -3.17
CA ALA A 42 -16.96 -0.41 -3.37
C ALA A 42 -17.78 -0.95 -2.19
N LYS A 43 -17.50 -0.48 -0.99
CA LYS A 43 -18.20 -0.86 0.25
C LYS A 43 -19.35 0.11 0.64
N ARG A 44 -19.72 1.03 -0.22
CA ARG A 44 -20.74 2.05 0.09
C ARG A 44 -22.09 1.44 0.48
N ALA A 45 -22.52 0.38 -0.20
CA ALA A 45 -23.76 -0.31 0.13
C ALA A 45 -23.69 -0.91 1.53
N PHE A 46 -22.59 -1.54 1.91
CA PHE A 46 -22.34 -2.08 3.24
C PHE A 46 -22.45 -0.99 4.34
N PHE A 47 -21.86 0.17 4.14
CA PHE A 47 -21.98 1.27 5.10
C PHE A 47 -23.42 1.79 5.22
N ALA A 48 -24.17 1.83 4.11
CA ALA A 48 -25.57 2.25 4.11
C ALA A 48 -26.47 1.25 4.88
N GLU A 49 -26.19 -0.03 4.77
CA GLU A 49 -26.96 -1.10 5.44
C GLU A 49 -26.62 -1.20 6.93
N THR A 50 -25.33 -1.06 7.28
CA THR A 50 -24.87 -1.22 8.67
C THR A 50 -25.02 0.05 9.51
N GLY A 51 -25.21 1.20 8.87
CA GLY A 51 -25.22 2.51 9.54
C GLY A 51 -23.85 2.95 10.07
N LEU A 52 -22.78 2.24 9.69
CA LEU A 52 -21.42 2.64 10.05
C LEU A 52 -20.99 3.89 9.27
N ASP A 53 -20.26 4.76 9.95
CA ASP A 53 -19.70 5.96 9.34
C ASP A 53 -18.41 5.61 8.60
N PRO A 54 -18.34 5.78 7.28
CA PRO A 54 -17.10 5.48 6.51
C PRO A 54 -15.87 6.25 6.99
N GLU A 55 -16.06 7.47 7.54
CA GLU A 55 -14.96 8.30 8.05
C GLU A 55 -14.40 7.80 9.38
N LYS A 56 -15.22 7.06 10.14
CA LYS A 56 -14.83 6.44 11.42
C LYS A 56 -14.40 5.00 11.28
N SER A 57 -14.52 4.43 10.07
CA SER A 57 -14.06 3.07 9.79
C SER A 57 -12.53 2.98 9.84
N SER A 58 -12.02 1.75 9.91
CA SER A 58 -10.57 1.46 9.90
C SER A 58 -9.85 1.88 8.60
N GLY A 59 -10.57 2.51 7.68
CA GLY A 59 -10.10 2.80 6.32
C GLY A 59 -10.39 1.65 5.35
N PHE A 60 -9.98 1.80 4.10
CA PHE A 60 -10.11 0.79 3.04
C PHE A 60 -11.49 0.11 2.91
N GLY A 61 -12.56 0.84 3.27
CA GLY A 61 -13.93 0.29 3.23
C GLY A 61 -14.21 -0.77 4.31
N ASP A 62 -13.55 -0.67 5.45
CA ASP A 62 -13.61 -1.63 6.57
C ASP A 62 -13.11 -3.03 6.20
N ILE A 63 -12.23 -3.11 5.22
CA ILE A 63 -11.53 -4.33 4.81
C ILE A 63 -10.21 -4.41 5.57
N SER A 64 -9.96 -5.53 6.24
CA SER A 64 -8.66 -5.79 6.86
C SER A 64 -7.56 -5.87 5.80
N MET A 65 -6.40 -5.25 6.06
CA MET A 65 -5.31 -5.17 5.10
C MET A 65 -4.06 -5.86 5.64
N ILE A 66 -3.42 -6.67 4.80
CA ILE A 66 -2.06 -7.17 5.02
C ILE A 66 -1.19 -6.69 3.86
N LEU A 67 -0.15 -5.94 4.17
CA LEU A 67 0.85 -5.49 3.22
C LEU A 67 2.07 -6.40 3.34
N VAL A 68 2.51 -6.98 2.24
CA VAL A 68 3.66 -7.88 2.17
C VAL A 68 4.65 -7.35 1.15
N GLY A 69 5.94 -7.41 1.45
CA GLY A 69 6.98 -7.00 0.52
C GLY A 69 8.28 -6.64 1.20
N ASP A 70 9.23 -6.16 0.43
CA ASP A 70 10.54 -5.74 0.89
C ASP A 70 10.82 -4.32 0.38
N PHE A 71 10.86 -3.34 1.27
CA PHE A 71 11.15 -1.95 0.92
C PHE A 71 12.60 -1.70 0.47
N GLY A 72 13.50 -2.67 0.61
CA GLY A 72 14.83 -2.62 0.01
C GLY A 72 14.85 -3.04 -1.47
N GLN A 73 13.70 -3.35 -2.07
CA GLN A 73 13.55 -3.62 -3.49
C GLN A 73 13.24 -2.36 -4.29
N LEU A 74 12.82 -2.52 -5.55
CA LEU A 74 12.57 -1.40 -6.46
C LEU A 74 11.45 -0.49 -5.95
N GLU A 75 11.65 0.80 -6.13
CA GLU A 75 10.67 1.83 -5.82
C GLU A 75 9.55 1.92 -6.87
N PRO A 76 8.40 2.54 -6.52
CA PRO A 76 7.30 2.74 -7.45
C PRO A 76 7.71 3.67 -8.61
N ILE A 77 7.20 3.39 -9.81
CA ILE A 77 7.40 4.24 -10.98
C ILE A 77 6.41 5.41 -10.92
N GLU A 78 6.91 6.63 -11.14
CA GLU A 78 6.10 7.87 -11.21
C GLU A 78 5.23 8.13 -9.97
N ASP A 79 5.65 7.66 -8.79
CA ASP A 79 5.01 7.97 -7.52
C ASP A 79 6.08 7.99 -6.41
N VAL A 80 5.75 8.57 -5.26
CA VAL A 80 6.63 8.57 -4.08
C VAL A 80 6.46 7.25 -3.35
N SER A 81 7.56 6.61 -2.96
CA SER A 81 7.52 5.35 -2.19
C SER A 81 6.65 5.49 -0.94
N ILE A 82 5.87 4.47 -0.65
CA ILE A 82 4.96 4.47 0.50
C ILE A 82 5.72 4.62 1.81
N CYS A 83 6.95 4.09 1.91
CA CYS A 83 7.79 4.16 3.11
C CYS A 83 8.77 5.33 3.14
N ASP A 84 8.88 6.11 2.06
CA ASP A 84 9.77 7.27 2.02
C ASP A 84 9.26 8.40 2.94
N ASP A 85 10.06 8.81 3.90
CA ASP A 85 9.75 9.89 4.82
C ASP A 85 10.43 11.22 4.47
N GLU A 86 11.42 11.19 3.57
CA GLU A 86 12.26 12.34 3.25
C GLU A 86 11.66 13.21 2.16
N THR A 87 10.86 12.65 1.24
CA THR A 87 10.26 13.43 0.16
C THR A 87 9.19 14.37 0.67
N THR A 88 9.43 15.66 0.50
CA THR A 88 8.50 16.76 0.76
C THR A 88 7.99 17.34 -0.56
N TYR A 89 6.99 18.23 -0.50
CA TYR A 89 6.52 18.92 -1.70
C TYR A 89 7.63 19.65 -2.43
N ALA A 90 8.58 20.25 -1.69
CA ALA A 90 9.69 20.99 -2.26
C ALA A 90 10.70 20.08 -3.00
N THR A 91 10.90 18.85 -2.52
CA THR A 91 11.81 17.87 -3.12
C THR A 91 11.12 16.92 -4.09
N CYS A 92 9.76 16.92 -4.10
CA CYS A 92 8.98 16.07 -4.98
C CYS A 92 9.17 16.45 -6.45
N PRO A 93 9.40 15.48 -7.36
CA PRO A 93 9.49 15.75 -8.79
C PRO A 93 8.23 16.45 -9.33
N LYS A 94 8.41 17.47 -10.17
CA LYS A 94 7.32 18.30 -10.74
C LYS A 94 6.15 17.51 -11.33
N PRO A 95 6.34 16.37 -12.04
CA PRO A 95 5.24 15.59 -12.56
C PRO A 95 4.28 15.08 -11.48
N LEU A 96 4.79 14.88 -10.25
CA LEU A 96 4.04 14.36 -9.11
C LEU A 96 3.29 15.43 -8.31
N TRP A 97 3.52 16.72 -8.55
CA TRP A 97 2.86 17.79 -7.79
C TRP A 97 1.34 17.72 -7.83
N LYS A 98 0.76 17.30 -8.96
CA LYS A 98 -0.70 17.11 -9.09
C LYS A 98 -1.24 15.99 -8.20
N LEU A 99 -0.38 15.06 -7.80
CA LEU A 99 -0.75 13.91 -6.96
C LEU A 99 -0.36 14.12 -5.50
N TRP A 100 0.26 15.26 -5.15
CA TRP A 100 0.81 15.50 -3.82
C TRP A 100 -0.22 15.34 -2.69
N GLY A 101 -1.43 15.86 -2.85
CA GLY A 101 -2.50 15.67 -1.88
C GLY A 101 -2.85 14.20 -1.65
N HIS A 102 -2.87 13.40 -2.71
CA HIS A 102 -3.06 11.96 -2.60
C HIS A 102 -1.85 11.27 -1.94
N ALA A 103 -0.64 11.72 -2.22
CA ALA A 103 0.57 11.18 -1.61
C ALA A 103 0.61 11.44 -0.10
N GLN A 104 0.22 12.63 0.34
CA GLN A 104 0.08 12.95 1.77
C GLN A 104 -0.94 12.05 2.46
N ALA A 105 -2.13 11.92 1.88
CA ALA A 105 -3.18 11.05 2.41
C ALA A 105 -2.73 9.57 2.46
N GLY A 106 -2.02 9.10 1.44
CA GLY A 106 -1.46 7.75 1.42
C GLY A 106 -0.44 7.49 2.53
N ARG A 107 0.40 8.48 2.86
CA ARG A 107 1.31 8.41 4.01
C ARG A 107 0.54 8.24 5.32
N HIS A 108 -0.49 9.06 5.55
CA HIS A 108 -1.31 8.95 6.77
C HIS A 108 -2.02 7.59 6.87
N LEU A 109 -2.47 7.03 5.74
CA LEU A 109 -3.03 5.69 5.71
C LEU A 109 -2.01 4.61 6.12
N LEU A 110 -0.77 4.69 5.64
CA LEU A 110 0.27 3.76 6.07
C LEU A 110 0.55 3.86 7.58
N GLN A 111 0.60 5.07 8.11
CA GLN A 111 0.80 5.32 9.55
C GLN A 111 -0.35 4.78 10.43
N SER A 112 -1.50 4.46 9.85
CA SER A 112 -2.61 3.83 10.58
C SER A 112 -2.40 2.33 10.85
N PHE A 113 -1.47 1.68 10.17
CA PHE A 113 -1.09 0.30 10.44
C PHE A 113 -0.36 0.22 11.78
N LYS A 114 -0.83 -0.65 12.67
CA LYS A 114 -0.36 -0.72 14.06
C LYS A 114 0.68 -1.81 14.30
N GLU A 115 0.73 -2.80 13.42
CA GLU A 115 1.57 -3.98 13.58
C GLU A 115 2.45 -4.18 12.36
N ALA A 116 3.70 -4.58 12.62
CA ALA A 116 4.66 -4.95 11.60
C ALA A 116 5.38 -6.23 12.02
N ILE A 117 5.48 -7.18 11.09
CA ILE A 117 6.18 -8.45 11.29
C ILE A 117 7.34 -8.51 10.32
N MET A 118 8.55 -8.63 10.85
CA MET A 118 9.75 -8.79 10.04
C MET A 118 10.10 -10.27 9.90
N LEU A 119 10.05 -10.77 8.66
CA LEU A 119 10.48 -12.12 8.33
C LEU A 119 12.00 -12.18 8.29
N ARG A 120 12.62 -13.01 9.16
CA ARG A 120 14.08 -13.10 9.30
C ARG A 120 14.69 -14.36 8.69
N ARG A 121 13.86 -15.39 8.43
CA ARG A 121 14.35 -16.66 7.89
C ARG A 121 14.36 -16.64 6.37
N ILE A 122 15.54 -16.84 5.80
CA ILE A 122 15.74 -16.94 4.36
C ILE A 122 15.54 -18.39 3.94
N HIS A 123 14.63 -18.62 3.00
CA HIS A 123 14.32 -19.95 2.49
C HIS A 123 14.82 -20.16 1.05
N ARG A 124 14.80 -19.10 0.23
CA ARG A 124 15.07 -19.18 -1.22
C ARG A 124 16.50 -19.62 -1.55
N SER A 125 17.48 -19.16 -0.78
CA SER A 125 18.91 -19.43 -0.97
C SER A 125 19.52 -20.21 0.20
N LYS A 126 18.74 -21.09 0.83
CA LYS A 126 19.13 -21.82 2.05
C LYS A 126 20.41 -22.65 1.89
N GLY A 127 20.77 -23.06 0.68
CA GLY A 127 21.99 -23.84 0.37
C GLY A 127 23.21 -23.01 -0.01
N ASP A 128 23.05 -21.69 -0.21
CA ASP A 128 24.12 -20.79 -0.66
C ASP A 128 24.21 -19.57 0.28
N LEU A 129 24.97 -19.73 1.35
CA LEU A 129 25.17 -18.68 2.35
C LEU A 129 25.93 -17.49 1.78
N TRP A 130 26.91 -17.73 0.90
CA TRP A 130 27.71 -16.66 0.29
C TRP A 130 26.84 -15.76 -0.61
N TRP A 131 26.00 -16.37 -1.46
CA TRP A 131 25.06 -15.65 -2.31
C TRP A 131 24.05 -14.86 -1.48
N THR A 132 23.50 -15.49 -0.45
CA THR A 132 22.55 -14.86 0.47
C THR A 132 23.13 -13.62 1.14
N GLU A 133 24.37 -13.74 1.67
CA GLU A 133 25.05 -12.64 2.34
C GLU A 133 25.40 -11.51 1.36
N SER A 134 25.83 -11.86 0.15
CA SER A 134 26.11 -10.89 -0.91
C SER A 134 24.85 -10.08 -1.29
N CYS A 135 23.71 -10.75 -1.43
CA CYS A 135 22.42 -10.08 -1.72
C CYS A 135 22.00 -9.15 -0.58
N LEU A 136 22.18 -9.55 0.68
CA LEU A 136 21.86 -8.71 1.84
C LEU A 136 22.77 -7.48 1.90
N ARG A 137 24.06 -7.62 1.65
CA ARG A 137 25.01 -6.48 1.60
C ARG A 137 24.65 -5.50 0.49
N LEU A 138 24.29 -5.99 -0.70
CA LEU A 138 23.82 -5.14 -1.79
C LEU A 138 22.58 -4.36 -1.40
N ARG A 139 21.61 -5.02 -0.78
CA ARG A 139 20.37 -4.38 -0.30
C ARG A 139 20.68 -3.25 0.70
N ASP A 140 21.58 -3.49 1.64
CA ASP A 140 21.90 -2.56 2.71
C ASP A 140 23.00 -1.55 2.31
N PHE A 141 23.41 -1.54 1.03
CA PHE A 141 24.49 -0.72 0.48
C PHE A 141 25.85 -0.84 1.21
N VAL A 142 26.06 -1.97 1.91
CA VAL A 142 27.31 -2.27 2.61
C VAL A 142 28.24 -3.04 1.66
N MET A 143 28.92 -2.31 0.79
CA MET A 143 29.97 -2.86 -0.08
C MET A 143 31.32 -2.73 0.63
N THR A 144 31.81 -3.81 1.22
CA THR A 144 33.22 -3.96 1.70
C THR A 144 33.92 -5.02 0.89
#